data_69ae6a5e89f50acf842fea6fce895fca
#
_entry.id   69ae6a5e89f50acf842fea6fce895fca
#
_cell.length_a   1.000
_cell.length_b   1.000
_cell.length_c   1.000
_cell.angle_alpha   90.00
_cell.angle_beta   90.00
_cell.angle_gamma   90.00
#
_symmetry.space_group_name_H-M   'P 1'
#
loop_
_entity.id
_entity.type
_entity.pdbx_description
1 polymer ?
#
loop_
_entity_poly.entity_id
_entity_poly.type
_entity_poly.pdbx_seq_one_letter_code
_entity_poly.pdbx_strand_id
1 'polypeptide(L)'
;MNETLNPDDERYMRAALAEAEAAKAEGEIPIGAVIVAGGCIIARAHNLTETLGDVTAHAEMQAITMAASALGGKYLKGCTLYVTVEPCIMCGGAIGWAQIDRIVYGADDIKRGYALYAPKAFHPKATVTRGVMEAECRELMQEFFRSKRGK
;
A
#
# COMPACT_ATOMS: atom_id res chain seq x y z
N MET A 1 -12.69 -1.35 -19.55
CA MET A 1 -11.96 -0.23 -20.13
C MET A 1 -10.54 -0.19 -19.62
N ASN A 2 -9.64 0.02 -20.53
CA ASN A 2 -8.24 0.10 -20.13
C ASN A 2 -7.97 1.38 -19.40
N GLU A 3 -7.32 1.24 -18.27
CA GLU A 3 -6.83 2.39 -17.58
C GLU A 3 -5.64 2.95 -18.36
N THR A 4 -5.62 4.26 -18.46
CA THR A 4 -4.48 4.93 -19.05
C THR A 4 -3.28 4.72 -18.13
N LEU A 5 -2.20 4.18 -18.68
CA LEU A 5 -0.96 4.05 -17.93
C LEU A 5 -0.44 5.43 -17.60
N ASN A 6 -0.28 5.69 -16.32
CA ASN A 6 0.32 6.92 -15.84
C ASN A 6 1.83 6.69 -15.71
N PRO A 7 2.66 7.46 -16.44
CA PRO A 7 4.12 7.24 -16.35
C PRO A 7 4.66 7.36 -14.94
N ASP A 8 3.99 8.12 -14.09
CA ASP A 8 4.44 8.30 -12.71
C ASP A 8 4.10 7.12 -11.81
N ASP A 9 3.18 6.25 -12.23
CA ASP A 9 2.78 5.11 -11.40
C ASP A 9 3.95 4.19 -11.10
N GLU A 10 4.80 3.92 -12.11
CA GLU A 10 5.97 3.09 -11.90
C GLU A 10 6.96 3.76 -10.97
N ARG A 11 7.16 5.05 -11.14
CA ARG A 11 8.09 5.81 -10.30
C ARG A 11 7.67 5.76 -8.84
N TYR A 12 6.40 5.98 -8.56
CA TYR A 12 5.89 5.95 -7.19
C TYR A 12 5.84 4.53 -6.63
N MET A 13 5.54 3.55 -7.48
CA MET A 13 5.59 2.16 -7.02
C MET A 13 7.02 1.74 -6.68
N ARG A 14 8.04 2.25 -7.38
CA ARG A 14 9.43 1.99 -7.01
C ARG A 14 9.75 2.55 -5.63
N ALA A 15 9.17 3.70 -5.28
CA ALA A 15 9.33 4.25 -3.93
C ALA A 15 8.67 3.35 -2.89
N ALA A 16 7.49 2.81 -3.19
CA ALA A 16 6.82 1.86 -2.30
C ALA A 16 7.64 0.56 -2.17
N LEU A 17 8.24 0.09 -3.28
CA LEU A 17 9.11 -1.09 -3.24
C LEU A 17 10.35 -0.85 -2.38
N ALA A 18 10.93 0.35 -2.43
CA ALA A 18 12.07 0.68 -1.57
C ALA A 18 11.68 0.57 -0.10
N GLU A 19 10.48 1.01 0.25
CA GLU A 19 9.96 0.84 1.62
C GLU A 19 9.78 -0.64 1.96
N ALA A 20 9.28 -1.44 1.01
CA ALA A 20 9.12 -2.88 1.22
C ALA A 20 10.46 -3.56 1.45
N GLU A 21 11.52 -3.16 0.72
CA GLU A 21 12.86 -3.68 0.93
C GLU A 21 13.39 -3.31 2.32
N ALA A 22 13.10 -2.10 2.77
CA ALA A 22 13.48 -1.68 4.13
C ALA A 22 12.79 -2.55 5.19
N ALA A 23 11.51 -2.86 4.98
CA ALA A 23 10.78 -3.76 5.88
C ALA A 23 11.44 -5.14 5.92
N LYS A 24 11.78 -5.69 4.75
CA LYS A 24 12.44 -7.00 4.66
C LYS A 24 13.75 -7.01 5.44
N ALA A 25 14.55 -5.95 5.31
CA ALA A 25 15.82 -5.85 6.01
C ALA A 25 15.64 -5.83 7.53
N GLU A 26 14.46 -5.41 8.01
CA GLU A 26 14.15 -5.38 9.44
C GLU A 26 13.43 -6.64 9.92
N GLY A 27 13.27 -7.63 9.07
CA GLY A 27 12.57 -8.87 9.41
C GLY A 27 11.06 -8.77 9.35
N GLU A 28 10.53 -7.70 8.78
CA GLU A 28 9.11 -7.48 8.62
C GLU A 28 8.62 -8.01 7.27
N ILE A 29 7.33 -8.29 7.19
CA ILE A 29 6.72 -8.65 5.90
C ILE A 29 6.96 -7.49 4.93
N PRO A 30 7.51 -7.75 3.72
CA PRO A 30 7.97 -6.68 2.83
C PRO A 30 6.82 -6.01 2.06
N ILE A 31 6.10 -5.18 2.75
CA ILE A 31 5.04 -4.36 2.17
C ILE A 31 5.39 -2.89 2.43
N GLY A 32 5.39 -2.10 1.37
CA GLY A 32 5.66 -0.68 1.45
C GLY A 32 4.55 0.12 0.82
N ALA A 33 4.40 1.35 1.28
CA ALA A 33 3.36 2.25 0.80
C ALA A 33 3.87 3.69 0.76
N VAL A 34 3.42 4.43 -0.26
CA VAL A 34 3.62 5.88 -0.30
C VAL A 34 2.29 6.54 -0.64
N ILE A 35 2.09 7.76 -0.16
CA ILE A 35 0.93 8.57 -0.53
C ILE A 35 1.43 9.82 -1.22
N VAL A 36 0.81 10.15 -2.34
CA VAL A 36 1.19 11.26 -3.21
C VAL A 36 0.08 12.28 -3.24
N ALA A 37 0.42 13.54 -3.08
CA ALA A 37 -0.50 14.66 -3.21
C ALA A 37 0.20 15.75 -4.02
N GLY A 38 -0.49 16.26 -5.06
CA GLY A 38 0.06 17.35 -5.86
C GLY A 38 1.41 17.01 -6.51
N GLY A 39 1.60 15.76 -6.91
CA GLY A 39 2.84 15.33 -7.53
C GLY A 39 4.00 15.11 -6.58
N CYS A 40 3.75 15.16 -5.26
CA CYS A 40 4.80 14.97 -4.26
C CYS A 40 4.45 13.84 -3.32
N ILE A 41 5.45 13.04 -2.95
CA ILE A 41 5.27 12.03 -1.92
C ILE A 41 5.18 12.74 -0.56
N ILE A 42 4.06 12.56 0.13
CA ILE A 42 3.85 13.19 1.43
C ILE A 42 3.90 12.17 2.58
N ALA A 43 3.93 10.88 2.27
CA ALA A 43 4.05 9.84 3.29
C ALA A 43 4.76 8.63 2.68
N ARG A 44 5.65 8.03 3.47
CA ARG A 44 6.35 6.79 3.11
C ARG A 44 6.36 5.90 4.34
N ALA A 45 5.98 4.64 4.16
CA ALA A 45 5.90 3.73 5.30
C ALA A 45 6.05 2.29 4.84
N HIS A 46 6.39 1.42 5.79
CA HIS A 46 6.42 -0.02 5.54
C HIS A 46 5.92 -0.74 6.79
N ASN A 47 5.63 -2.02 6.64
CA ASN A 47 5.07 -2.83 7.72
C ASN A 47 6.02 -2.84 8.92
N LEU A 48 5.47 -2.62 10.12
CA LEU A 48 6.22 -2.61 11.37
C LEU A 48 5.50 -3.40 12.46
N THR A 49 4.68 -4.39 12.07
CA THR A 49 3.88 -5.14 13.05
C THR A 49 4.74 -5.85 14.08
N GLU A 50 5.90 -6.40 13.68
CA GLU A 50 6.81 -7.07 14.61
C GLU A 50 7.58 -6.06 15.45
N THR A 51 8.14 -5.05 14.80
CA THR A 51 8.95 -4.03 15.47
C THR A 51 8.17 -3.32 16.56
N LEU A 52 6.92 -2.96 16.29
CA LEU A 52 6.07 -2.23 17.24
C LEU A 52 5.21 -3.13 18.12
N GLY A 53 5.17 -4.44 17.83
CA GLY A 53 4.27 -5.34 18.53
C GLY A 53 2.81 -4.92 18.37
N ASP A 54 2.44 -4.52 17.16
CA ASP A 54 1.13 -3.91 16.88
C ASP A 54 0.56 -4.48 15.59
N VAL A 55 -0.52 -5.24 15.69
CA VAL A 55 -1.15 -5.88 14.52
C VAL A 55 -1.72 -4.86 13.53
N THR A 56 -1.92 -3.61 13.93
CA THR A 56 -2.44 -2.59 13.04
C THR A 56 -1.34 -1.81 12.32
N ALA A 57 -0.07 -2.06 12.62
CA ALA A 57 1.05 -1.28 12.08
C ALA A 57 1.41 -1.70 10.65
N HIS A 58 0.41 -1.81 9.79
CA HIS A 58 0.59 -2.04 8.36
C HIS A 58 1.11 -0.79 7.68
N ALA A 59 1.77 -0.96 6.54
CA ALA A 59 2.31 0.15 5.77
C ALA A 59 1.25 1.21 5.48
N GLU A 60 0.07 0.76 5.04
CA GLU A 60 -1.02 1.66 4.67
C GLU A 60 -1.53 2.47 5.85
N MET A 61 -1.67 1.83 7.01
CA MET A 61 -2.16 2.50 8.21
C MET A 61 -1.22 3.63 8.63
N GLN A 62 0.08 3.35 8.59
CA GLN A 62 1.09 4.36 8.93
C GLN A 62 1.14 5.48 7.91
N ALA A 63 1.05 5.14 6.62
CA ALA A 63 1.07 6.13 5.56
C ALA A 63 -0.12 7.08 5.68
N ILE A 64 -1.30 6.55 6.00
CA ILE A 64 -2.51 7.36 6.21
C ILE A 64 -2.29 8.35 7.37
N THR A 65 -1.75 7.87 8.48
CA THR A 65 -1.48 8.73 9.64
C THR A 65 -0.49 9.85 9.29
N MET A 66 0.58 9.51 8.59
CA MET A 66 1.58 10.49 8.16
C MET A 66 0.98 11.52 7.21
N ALA A 67 0.21 11.07 6.22
CA ALA A 67 -0.38 11.97 5.23
C ALA A 67 -1.38 12.92 5.88
N ALA A 68 -2.20 12.41 6.80
CA ALA A 68 -3.16 13.23 7.53
C ALA A 68 -2.45 14.31 8.33
N SER A 69 -1.34 13.96 8.97
CA SER A 69 -0.54 14.92 9.71
C SER A 69 0.06 15.97 8.78
N ALA A 70 0.59 15.54 7.62
CA ALA A 70 1.19 16.46 6.66
C ALA A 70 0.19 17.44 6.08
N LEU A 71 -1.05 16.99 5.84
CA LEU A 71 -2.09 17.83 5.25
C LEU A 71 -2.92 18.58 6.28
N GLY A 72 -2.77 18.23 7.56
CA GLY A 72 -3.51 18.89 8.62
C GLY A 72 -4.98 18.50 8.69
N GLY A 73 -5.34 17.29 8.24
CA GLY A 73 -6.74 16.85 8.29
C GLY A 73 -6.87 15.36 7.96
N LYS A 74 -7.95 14.75 8.41
CA LYS A 74 -8.13 13.30 8.32
C LYS A 74 -8.59 12.81 6.94
N TYR A 75 -9.09 13.69 6.10
CA TYR A 75 -9.55 13.29 4.77
C TYR A 75 -8.44 13.55 3.75
N LEU A 76 -8.14 12.53 2.97
CA LEU A 76 -7.01 12.56 2.03
C LEU A 76 -7.51 12.67 0.59
N LYS A 77 -8.44 13.57 0.37
CA LYS A 77 -8.97 13.84 -0.98
C LYS A 77 -7.85 14.40 -1.84
N GLY A 78 -7.85 14.02 -3.11
CA GLY A 78 -6.81 14.43 -4.03
C GLY A 78 -5.53 13.64 -3.91
N CYS A 79 -5.49 12.64 -3.02
CA CYS A 79 -4.28 11.84 -2.81
C CYS A 79 -4.39 10.51 -3.54
N THR A 80 -3.23 9.96 -3.90
CA THR A 80 -3.09 8.62 -4.46
C THR A 80 -2.22 7.78 -3.52
N LEU A 81 -2.70 6.59 -3.18
CA LEU A 81 -1.93 5.63 -2.40
C LEU A 81 -1.31 4.61 -3.36
N TYR A 82 0.00 4.39 -3.21
CA TYR A 82 0.71 3.31 -3.89
C TYR A 82 1.16 2.33 -2.84
N VAL A 83 0.80 1.06 -3.02
CA VAL A 83 1.17 0.00 -2.07
C VAL A 83 1.59 -1.24 -2.86
N THR A 84 2.61 -1.93 -2.38
CA THR A 84 3.21 -3.04 -3.14
C THR A 84 2.31 -4.28 -3.21
N VAL A 85 1.44 -4.46 -2.23
CA VAL A 85 0.52 -5.61 -2.18
C VAL A 85 -0.89 -5.09 -1.92
N GLU A 86 -1.87 -5.74 -2.52
CA GLU A 86 -3.28 -5.40 -2.33
C GLU A 86 -3.61 -5.20 -0.85
N PRO A 87 -4.26 -4.08 -0.47
CA PRO A 87 -4.61 -3.83 0.93
C PRO A 87 -5.52 -4.92 1.50
N CYS A 88 -5.31 -5.27 2.76
CA CYS A 88 -6.20 -6.19 3.47
C CYS A 88 -7.51 -5.48 3.85
N ILE A 89 -8.44 -6.22 4.45
CA ILE A 89 -9.75 -5.67 4.81
C ILE A 89 -9.63 -4.51 5.81
N MET A 90 -8.69 -4.59 6.76
CA MET A 90 -8.47 -3.52 7.73
C MET A 90 -8.01 -2.24 7.05
N CYS A 91 -6.98 -2.35 6.21
CA CYS A 91 -6.46 -1.20 5.49
C CYS A 91 -7.46 -0.70 4.47
N GLY A 92 -8.20 -1.60 3.82
CA GLY A 92 -9.25 -1.22 2.89
C GLY A 92 -10.31 -0.33 3.54
N GLY A 93 -10.72 -0.69 4.75
CA GLY A 93 -11.65 0.13 5.52
C GLY A 93 -11.07 1.50 5.86
N ALA A 94 -9.81 1.53 6.31
CA ALA A 94 -9.14 2.79 6.64
C ALA A 94 -9.01 3.70 5.42
N ILE A 95 -8.65 3.12 4.26
CA ILE A 95 -8.55 3.87 3.00
C ILE A 95 -9.89 4.49 2.65
N GLY A 96 -10.98 3.73 2.82
CA GLY A 96 -12.33 4.24 2.57
C GLY A 96 -12.69 5.39 3.49
N TRP A 97 -12.43 5.24 4.78
CA TRP A 97 -12.69 6.30 5.75
C TRP A 97 -11.87 7.56 5.47
N ALA A 98 -10.63 7.39 5.03
CA ALA A 98 -9.76 8.52 4.70
C ALA A 98 -10.15 9.20 3.38
N GLN A 99 -11.02 8.58 2.59
CA GLN A 99 -11.50 9.10 1.30
C GLN A 99 -10.37 9.35 0.30
N ILE A 100 -9.42 8.43 0.24
CA ILE A 100 -8.35 8.48 -0.77
C ILE A 100 -8.97 8.32 -2.15
N ASP A 101 -8.57 9.17 -3.09
CA ASP A 101 -9.17 9.22 -4.43
C ASP A 101 -8.73 8.09 -5.34
N ARG A 102 -7.49 7.66 -5.23
CA ARG A 102 -6.95 6.65 -6.13
C ARG A 102 -6.06 5.69 -5.37
N ILE A 103 -6.25 4.41 -5.63
CA ILE A 103 -5.45 3.35 -5.00
C ILE A 103 -4.74 2.56 -6.11
N VAL A 104 -3.43 2.44 -6.00
CA VAL A 104 -2.60 1.71 -6.96
C VAL A 104 -1.84 0.63 -6.21
N TYR A 105 -1.98 -0.63 -6.63
CA TYR A 105 -1.21 -1.68 -5.99
C TYR A 105 -0.55 -2.60 -7.00
N GLY A 106 0.49 -3.29 -6.52
CA GLY A 106 1.28 -4.18 -7.37
C GLY A 106 0.71 -5.57 -7.43
N ALA A 107 0.93 -6.37 -6.41
CA ALA A 107 0.52 -7.77 -6.39
C ALA A 107 -0.83 -7.96 -5.70
N ASP A 108 -1.65 -8.86 -6.24
CA ASP A 108 -2.90 -9.26 -5.59
C ASP A 108 -2.59 -10.07 -4.34
N ASP A 109 -3.50 -10.04 -3.38
CA ASP A 109 -3.48 -10.94 -2.23
C ASP A 109 -4.74 -11.80 -2.28
N ILE A 110 -4.59 -13.00 -2.76
CA ILE A 110 -5.72 -13.90 -2.98
C ILE A 110 -6.30 -14.48 -1.70
N LYS A 111 -5.60 -14.31 -0.58
CA LYS A 111 -6.04 -14.86 0.71
C LYS A 111 -6.67 -13.80 1.61
N ARG A 112 -6.12 -12.59 1.60
CA ARG A 112 -6.51 -11.56 2.56
C ARG A 112 -6.83 -10.21 1.93
N GLY A 113 -6.83 -10.13 0.60
CA GLY A 113 -7.09 -8.88 -0.08
C GLY A 113 -8.49 -8.34 0.20
N TYR A 114 -8.61 -7.01 0.23
CA TYR A 114 -9.89 -6.37 0.50
C TYR A 114 -10.97 -6.79 -0.50
N ALA A 115 -10.58 -7.03 -1.76
CA ALA A 115 -11.54 -7.34 -2.81
C ALA A 115 -12.30 -8.63 -2.54
N LEU A 116 -11.67 -9.55 -1.80
CA LEU A 116 -12.28 -10.83 -1.44
C LEU A 116 -13.35 -10.65 -0.37
N TYR A 117 -13.11 -9.79 0.60
CA TYR A 117 -13.99 -9.66 1.77
C TYR A 117 -14.85 -8.41 1.77
N ALA A 118 -14.36 -7.33 1.19
CA ALA A 118 -15.07 -6.05 1.21
C ALA A 118 -14.78 -5.26 -0.07
N PRO A 119 -15.29 -5.75 -1.22
CA PRO A 119 -14.97 -5.10 -2.51
C PRO A 119 -15.43 -3.65 -2.61
N LYS A 120 -16.31 -3.22 -1.72
CA LYS A 120 -16.79 -1.83 -1.70
C LYS A 120 -16.21 -1.02 -0.54
N ALA A 121 -15.05 -1.46 0.00
CA ALA A 121 -14.45 -0.79 1.16
C ALA A 121 -14.03 0.65 0.85
N PHE A 122 -13.59 0.92 -0.38
CA PHE A 122 -13.13 2.26 -0.74
C PHE A 122 -14.29 3.21 -0.99
N HIS A 123 -13.97 4.51 -0.99
CA HIS A 123 -14.97 5.52 -1.30
C HIS A 123 -15.59 5.22 -2.69
N PRO A 124 -16.93 5.41 -2.86
CA PRO A 124 -17.59 5.07 -4.14
C PRO A 124 -16.99 5.75 -5.37
N LYS A 125 -16.36 6.90 -5.20
CA LYS A 125 -15.74 7.62 -6.32
C LYS A 125 -14.26 7.29 -6.49
N ALA A 126 -13.69 6.44 -5.63
CA ALA A 126 -12.28 6.07 -5.73
C ALA A 126 -12.04 5.19 -6.95
N THR A 127 -10.88 5.33 -7.55
CA THR A 127 -10.46 4.47 -8.66
C THR A 127 -9.32 3.58 -8.21
N VAL A 128 -9.21 2.40 -8.82
CA VAL A 128 -8.20 1.40 -8.46
C VAL A 128 -7.43 1.00 -9.70
N THR A 129 -6.12 1.02 -9.62
CA THR A 129 -5.22 0.51 -10.65
C THR A 129 -4.42 -0.63 -10.04
N ARG A 130 -4.41 -1.78 -10.69
CA ARG A 130 -3.74 -3.00 -10.20
C ARG A 130 -2.60 -3.38 -11.11
N GLY A 131 -1.65 -4.16 -10.56
CA GLY A 131 -0.64 -4.80 -11.35
C GLY A 131 0.55 -3.93 -11.75
N VAL A 132 0.70 -2.77 -11.13
CA VAL A 132 1.84 -1.90 -11.41
C VAL A 132 3.08 -2.51 -10.76
N MET A 133 4.05 -2.91 -11.57
CA MET A 133 5.25 -3.64 -11.13
C MET A 133 4.89 -4.91 -10.37
N GLU A 134 3.87 -5.59 -10.85
CA GLU A 134 3.30 -6.76 -10.18
C GLU A 134 4.33 -7.86 -9.93
N ALA A 135 5.16 -8.15 -10.94
CA ALA A 135 6.15 -9.23 -10.82
C ALA A 135 7.16 -8.93 -9.71
N GLU A 136 7.66 -7.72 -9.66
CA GLU A 136 8.65 -7.32 -8.64
C GLU A 136 8.04 -7.36 -7.25
N CYS A 137 6.81 -6.88 -7.11
CA CYS A 137 6.13 -6.88 -5.82
C CYS A 137 5.86 -8.30 -5.34
N ARG A 138 5.39 -9.17 -6.25
CA ARG A 138 5.12 -10.56 -5.91
C ARG A 138 6.38 -11.31 -5.53
N GLU A 139 7.46 -11.10 -6.29
CA GLU A 139 8.72 -11.79 -6.05
C GLU A 139 9.29 -11.45 -4.67
N LEU A 140 9.21 -10.21 -4.27
CA LEU A 140 9.72 -9.80 -2.97
C LEU A 140 8.98 -10.53 -1.83
N MET A 141 7.66 -10.64 -1.95
CA MET A 141 6.85 -11.40 -0.99
C MET A 141 7.24 -12.88 -0.98
N GLN A 142 7.39 -13.47 -2.17
CA GLN A 142 7.74 -14.89 -2.29
C GLN A 142 9.10 -15.18 -1.68
N GLU A 143 10.08 -14.33 -1.93
CA GLU A 143 11.43 -14.47 -1.34
C GLU A 143 11.37 -14.45 0.17
N PHE A 144 10.62 -13.52 0.73
CA PHE A 144 10.50 -13.40 2.18
C PHE A 144 9.93 -14.67 2.79
N PHE A 145 8.84 -15.20 2.22
CA PHE A 145 8.20 -16.39 2.79
C PHE A 145 9.02 -17.65 2.55
N ARG A 146 9.73 -17.76 1.43
CA ARG A 146 10.68 -18.86 1.23
C ARG A 146 11.77 -18.84 2.27
N SER A 147 12.33 -17.68 2.56
CA SER A 147 13.34 -17.50 3.57
C SER A 147 12.85 -17.97 4.95
N LYS A 148 11.63 -17.65 5.30
CA LYS A 148 11.05 -18.07 6.58
C LYS A 148 10.82 -19.57 6.63
N ARG A 149 10.34 -20.18 5.54
CA ARG A 149 10.08 -21.62 5.50
C ARG A 149 11.37 -22.44 5.46
N GLY A 150 12.44 -21.87 4.97
CA GLY A 150 13.73 -22.54 4.87
C GLY A 150 14.47 -22.72 6.18
N LYS A 151 13.88 -22.32 7.29
CA LYS A 151 14.53 -22.41 8.59
C LYS A 151 14.04 -23.63 9.41
#